data_2a4ffbb4fa0affcd48c39476b2588900
#
_entry.id   2a4ffbb4fa0affcd48c39476b2588900
#
_cell.length_a   1.000
_cell.length_b   1.000
_cell.length_c   1.000
_cell.angle_alpha   90.00
_cell.angle_beta   90.00
_cell.angle_gamma   90.00
#
_symmetry.space_group_name_H-M   'P 1'
#
loop_
_entity.id
_entity.type
_entity.pdbx_description
1 polymer ?
#
loop_
_entity_poly.entity_id
_entity_poly.type
_entity_poly.pdbx_seq_one_letter_code
_entity_poly.pdbx_strand_id
1 'polypeptide(L)'
;MSETTTHQNPASAMETSAGLPVTRRRVLKGVLGLLGAIGLGNIIYGIFRFWEPGAGGQTTVEIALSEIPEGGTVQFQSGGTPGILFRGEDGSFKALSLVCTHLACTVSWNPEKKEFYCPCHEGFFDAEGKVVSGPPPASLERWKVEISGEKVVVGG
;
A
#
# COMPACT_ATOMS: atom_id res chain seq x y z
N MET A 1 27.36 -7.88 96.46
CA MET A 1 26.55 -8.84 95.72
C MET A 1 25.56 -8.01 94.91
N SER A 2 25.87 -7.76 93.66
CA SER A 2 24.99 -7.01 92.74
C SER A 2 24.98 -7.81 91.40
N GLU A 3 23.86 -8.46 91.15
CA GLU A 3 23.60 -9.15 89.90
C GLU A 3 23.17 -8.10 88.85
N THR A 4 23.94 -8.02 87.81
CA THR A 4 23.61 -7.21 86.59
C THR A 4 22.88 -8.11 85.57
N THR A 5 21.57 -7.98 85.55
CA THR A 5 20.73 -8.66 84.57
C THR A 5 20.87 -7.95 83.23
N THR A 6 21.51 -8.61 82.25
CA THR A 6 21.61 -8.13 80.83
C THR A 6 20.31 -8.46 80.12
N HIS A 7 19.54 -7.43 79.83
CA HIS A 7 18.36 -7.55 78.92
C HIS A 7 18.80 -7.63 77.49
N GLN A 8 18.71 -8.83 76.88
CA GLN A 8 18.83 -9.00 75.45
C GLN A 8 17.51 -8.54 74.78
N ASN A 9 17.61 -7.56 73.93
CA ASN A 9 16.51 -7.06 73.11
C ASN A 9 16.40 -7.92 71.84
N PRO A 10 15.30 -8.65 71.59
CA PRO A 10 15.12 -9.50 70.36
C PRO A 10 14.51 -8.73 69.20
N ALA A 11 14.91 -7.50 68.94
CA ALA A 11 14.32 -6.69 67.89
C ALA A 11 15.33 -6.33 66.77
N SER A 12 16.11 -7.30 66.28
CA SER A 12 17.03 -7.08 65.17
C SER A 12 17.07 -8.22 64.18
N ALA A 13 15.88 -8.64 63.70
CA ALA A 13 15.77 -9.56 62.57
C ALA A 13 14.63 -9.15 61.66
N MET A 14 14.73 -7.95 61.12
CA MET A 14 13.92 -7.58 59.99
C MET A 14 14.90 -7.03 58.94
N GLU A 15 15.58 -7.99 58.26
CA GLU A 15 16.39 -7.72 57.11
C GLU A 15 15.45 -7.27 55.97
N THR A 16 15.36 -5.98 55.90
CA THR A 16 14.79 -5.26 54.76
C THR A 16 15.54 -5.69 53.49
N SER A 17 14.87 -6.35 52.60
CA SER A 17 15.36 -6.59 51.25
C SER A 17 15.70 -5.23 50.64
N ALA A 18 17.00 -4.96 50.55
CA ALA A 18 17.53 -3.73 49.95
C ALA A 18 17.26 -3.75 48.45
N GLY A 19 16.08 -3.31 48.05
CA GLY A 19 15.82 -2.88 46.69
C GLY A 19 16.85 -1.81 46.35
N LEU A 20 17.69 -2.05 45.34
CA LEU A 20 18.71 -1.10 44.88
C LEU A 20 18.09 0.29 44.71
N PRO A 21 18.65 1.34 45.28
CA PRO A 21 18.10 2.68 45.16
C PRO A 21 18.25 3.12 43.68
N VAL A 22 17.17 2.98 42.93
CA VAL A 22 17.12 3.45 41.55
C VAL A 22 17.13 4.96 41.57
N THR A 23 18.29 5.56 41.31
CA THR A 23 18.46 7.00 41.30
C THR A 23 17.57 7.59 40.20
N ARG A 24 16.75 8.61 40.49
CA ARG A 24 15.85 9.30 39.54
C ARG A 24 16.55 9.60 38.20
N ARG A 25 17.84 9.93 38.25
CA ARG A 25 18.67 10.18 37.07
C ARG A 25 18.86 8.91 36.18
N ARG A 26 18.96 7.70 36.77
CA ARG A 26 19.09 6.44 36.00
C ARG A 26 17.78 6.09 35.35
N VAL A 27 16.65 6.28 36.06
CA VAL A 27 15.31 6.06 35.48
C VAL A 27 15.08 7.02 34.32
N LEU A 28 15.36 8.30 34.50
CA LEU A 28 15.18 9.32 33.46
C LEU A 28 16.03 9.02 32.21
N LYS A 29 17.30 8.63 32.38
CA LYS A 29 18.17 8.23 31.27
C LYS A 29 17.64 6.98 30.58
N GLY A 30 17.13 5.99 31.32
CA GLY A 30 16.54 4.78 30.77
C GLY A 30 15.28 5.10 29.93
N VAL A 31 14.39 5.93 30.46
CA VAL A 31 13.16 6.35 29.76
C VAL A 31 13.50 7.15 28.50
N LEU A 32 14.42 8.13 28.58
CA LEU A 32 14.86 8.90 27.43
C LEU A 32 15.55 8.02 26.37
N GLY A 33 16.36 7.06 26.80
CA GLY A 33 16.99 6.09 25.90
C GLY A 33 15.96 5.22 25.18
N LEU A 34 14.94 4.72 25.91
CA LEU A 34 13.86 3.92 25.33
C LEU A 34 13.02 4.72 24.33
N LEU A 35 12.63 5.94 24.70
CA LEU A 35 11.89 6.83 23.79
C LEU A 35 12.70 7.18 22.54
N GLY A 36 14.01 7.44 22.72
CA GLY A 36 14.92 7.67 21.60
C GLY A 36 15.03 6.45 20.66
N ALA A 37 15.15 5.26 21.24
CA ALA A 37 15.21 4.01 20.46
C ALA A 37 13.90 3.75 19.68
N ILE A 38 12.75 3.97 20.32
CA ILE A 38 11.43 3.85 19.66
C ILE A 38 11.30 4.88 18.54
N GLY A 39 11.69 6.13 18.77
CA GLY A 39 11.65 7.21 17.79
C GLY A 39 12.55 6.89 16.57
N LEU A 40 13.78 6.47 16.83
CA LEU A 40 14.72 6.08 15.78
C LEU A 40 14.24 4.87 15.00
N GLY A 41 13.68 3.87 15.70
CA GLY A 41 13.09 2.68 15.07
C GLY A 41 11.94 3.02 14.13
N ASN A 42 11.05 3.95 14.52
CA ASN A 42 9.95 4.42 13.65
C ASN A 42 10.47 5.16 12.41
N ILE A 43 11.50 5.98 12.55
CA ILE A 43 12.12 6.69 11.41
C ILE A 43 12.74 5.68 10.44
N ILE A 44 13.55 4.73 10.95
CA ILE A 44 14.18 3.69 10.13
C ILE A 44 13.11 2.84 9.44
N TYR A 45 12.06 2.44 10.16
CA TYR A 45 10.94 1.69 9.60
C TYR A 45 10.24 2.47 8.48
N GLY A 46 9.98 3.77 8.67
CA GLY A 46 9.37 4.63 7.65
C GLY A 46 10.24 4.73 6.39
N ILE A 47 11.56 4.91 6.57
CA ILE A 47 12.51 4.93 5.45
C ILE A 47 12.52 3.58 4.72
N PHE A 48 12.55 2.47 5.46
CA PHE A 48 12.55 1.12 4.89
C PHE A 48 11.25 0.85 4.10
N ARG A 49 10.09 1.23 4.65
CA ARG A 49 8.79 1.13 3.96
C ARG A 49 8.70 2.00 2.71
N PHE A 50 9.37 3.15 2.72
CA PHE A 50 9.43 4.01 1.53
C PHE A 50 10.30 3.40 0.41
N TRP A 51 11.34 2.65 0.79
CA TRP A 51 12.24 1.98 -0.16
C TRP A 51 11.75 0.60 -0.61
N GLU A 52 10.82 -0.01 0.13
CA GLU A 52 10.14 -1.18 -0.42
C GLU A 52 9.40 -0.70 -1.69
N PRO A 53 9.80 -1.15 -2.90
CA PRO A 53 8.99 -0.96 -4.10
C PRO A 53 7.66 -1.55 -3.71
N GLY A 54 6.63 -0.67 -3.68
CA GLY A 54 5.36 -1.02 -3.11
C GLY A 54 5.02 -2.44 -3.50
N ALA A 55 4.70 -3.26 -2.53
CA ALA A 55 3.99 -4.50 -2.78
C ALA A 55 2.62 -4.11 -3.37
N GLY A 56 2.66 -3.48 -4.54
CA GLY A 56 1.62 -3.54 -5.54
C GLY A 56 1.58 -5.01 -5.90
N GLY A 57 1.03 -5.82 -4.98
CA GLY A 57 0.63 -7.16 -5.31
C GLY A 57 -0.17 -6.98 -6.58
N GLN A 58 0.23 -7.68 -7.64
CA GLN A 58 -0.54 -7.70 -8.88
C GLN A 58 -1.95 -8.05 -8.45
N THR A 59 -2.77 -7.01 -8.28
CA THR A 59 -4.14 -7.20 -7.88
C THR A 59 -4.85 -7.66 -9.11
N THR A 60 -5.01 -8.97 -9.21
CA THR A 60 -5.84 -9.57 -10.24
C THR A 60 -7.30 -9.26 -9.94
N VAL A 61 -8.01 -8.77 -10.93
CA VAL A 61 -9.45 -8.55 -10.87
C VAL A 61 -10.14 -9.62 -11.71
N GLU A 62 -11.10 -10.29 -11.13
CA GLU A 62 -11.96 -11.26 -11.81
C GLU A 62 -13.27 -10.58 -12.22
N ILE A 63 -13.59 -10.62 -13.51
CA ILE A 63 -14.83 -10.06 -14.07
C ILE A 63 -15.58 -11.21 -14.72
N ALA A 64 -16.87 -11.38 -14.40
CA ALA A 64 -17.68 -12.43 -15.01
C ALA A 64 -17.91 -12.13 -16.52
N LEU A 65 -17.80 -13.14 -17.38
CA LEU A 65 -18.04 -12.98 -18.81
C LEU A 65 -19.43 -12.43 -19.13
N SER A 66 -20.42 -12.74 -18.28
CA SER A 66 -21.80 -12.22 -18.39
C SER A 66 -21.94 -10.71 -18.16
N GLU A 67 -20.96 -10.10 -17.48
CA GLU A 67 -20.94 -8.65 -17.21
C GLU A 67 -20.33 -7.86 -18.37
N ILE A 68 -19.67 -8.54 -19.33
CA ILE A 68 -18.95 -7.92 -20.42
C ILE A 68 -19.77 -8.06 -21.70
N PRO A 69 -20.43 -7.01 -22.22
CA PRO A 69 -21.19 -7.07 -23.48
C PRO A 69 -20.28 -7.48 -24.65
N GLU A 70 -20.82 -8.24 -25.59
CA GLU A 70 -20.08 -8.55 -26.83
C GLU A 70 -19.84 -7.27 -27.63
N GLY A 71 -18.62 -7.06 -28.08
CA GLY A 71 -18.21 -5.83 -28.74
C GLY A 71 -18.20 -4.60 -27.81
N GLY A 72 -18.38 -4.80 -26.49
CA GLY A 72 -18.50 -3.74 -25.50
C GLY A 72 -17.27 -3.58 -24.60
N THR A 73 -17.44 -2.73 -23.59
CA THR A 73 -16.39 -2.40 -22.62
C THR A 73 -16.94 -2.40 -21.20
N VAL A 74 -16.08 -2.77 -20.24
CA VAL A 74 -16.35 -2.65 -18.79
C VAL A 74 -15.21 -1.94 -18.13
N GLN A 75 -15.52 -0.93 -17.30
CA GLN A 75 -14.55 -0.28 -16.46
C GLN A 75 -14.45 -0.98 -15.11
N PHE A 76 -13.24 -1.09 -14.58
CA PHE A 76 -12.97 -1.75 -13.31
C PHE A 76 -11.83 -1.04 -12.57
N GLN A 77 -11.55 -1.45 -11.35
CA GLN A 77 -10.41 -0.97 -10.58
C GLN A 77 -9.55 -2.14 -10.11
N SER A 78 -8.24 -2.03 -10.31
CA SER A 78 -7.24 -2.98 -9.85
C SER A 78 -6.24 -2.26 -8.95
N GLY A 79 -6.18 -2.61 -7.66
CA GLY A 79 -5.28 -1.96 -6.71
C GLY A 79 -5.46 -0.44 -6.57
N GLY A 80 -6.68 0.06 -6.81
CA GLY A 80 -6.95 1.51 -6.81
C GLY A 80 -6.65 2.21 -8.14
N THR A 81 -6.12 1.49 -9.14
CA THR A 81 -5.87 2.01 -10.49
C THR A 81 -7.07 1.73 -11.40
N PRO A 82 -7.67 2.74 -12.04
CA PRO A 82 -8.78 2.54 -12.95
C PRO A 82 -8.30 1.88 -14.26
N GLY A 83 -9.09 0.93 -14.73
CA GLY A 83 -8.84 0.22 -15.99
C GLY A 83 -10.12 0.03 -16.80
N ILE A 84 -9.94 -0.32 -18.06
CA ILE A 84 -11.03 -0.66 -18.97
C ILE A 84 -10.71 -1.98 -19.70
N LEU A 85 -11.68 -2.87 -19.71
CA LEU A 85 -11.64 -4.15 -20.42
C LEU A 85 -12.53 -4.06 -21.64
N PHE A 86 -11.99 -4.43 -22.78
CA PHE A 86 -12.70 -4.54 -24.05
C PHE A 86 -12.95 -6.01 -24.36
N ARG A 87 -14.12 -6.33 -24.87
CA ARG A 87 -14.45 -7.62 -25.47
C ARG A 87 -14.70 -7.40 -26.96
N GLY A 88 -13.85 -7.99 -27.80
CA GLY A 88 -14.03 -7.98 -29.24
C GLY A 88 -15.21 -8.87 -29.67
N GLU A 89 -15.77 -8.60 -30.83
CA GLU A 89 -16.80 -9.47 -31.47
C GLU A 89 -16.23 -10.85 -31.82
N ASP A 90 -14.92 -10.94 -32.00
CA ASP A 90 -14.16 -12.17 -32.24
C ASP A 90 -13.87 -12.95 -30.93
N GLY A 91 -14.37 -12.50 -29.80
CA GLY A 91 -14.11 -13.09 -28.50
C GLY A 91 -12.74 -12.75 -27.90
N SER A 92 -11.98 -11.86 -28.52
CA SER A 92 -10.71 -11.35 -27.95
C SER A 92 -10.95 -10.39 -26.79
N PHE A 93 -9.98 -10.34 -25.88
CA PHE A 93 -10.03 -9.40 -24.74
C PHE A 93 -8.78 -8.53 -24.71
N LYS A 94 -8.96 -7.28 -24.33
CA LYS A 94 -7.90 -6.30 -24.18
C LYS A 94 -8.19 -5.42 -22.96
N ALA A 95 -7.23 -5.29 -22.05
CA ALA A 95 -7.33 -4.41 -20.89
C ALA A 95 -6.28 -3.31 -20.95
N LEU A 96 -6.70 -2.08 -20.68
CA LEU A 96 -5.84 -0.90 -20.65
C LEU A 96 -6.06 -0.14 -19.34
N SER A 97 -4.99 0.44 -18.81
CA SER A 97 -5.07 1.38 -17.72
C SER A 97 -5.73 2.67 -18.20
N LEU A 98 -6.59 3.26 -17.38
CA LEU A 98 -7.16 4.58 -17.61
C LEU A 98 -6.33 5.69 -16.97
N VAL A 99 -5.03 5.48 -16.77
CA VAL A 99 -4.10 6.46 -16.20
C VAL A 99 -3.25 7.05 -17.31
N CYS A 100 -3.34 8.36 -17.48
CA CYS A 100 -2.56 9.12 -18.46
C CYS A 100 -1.06 9.06 -18.12
N THR A 101 -0.25 8.74 -19.12
CA THR A 101 1.21 8.62 -18.97
C THR A 101 1.94 9.96 -18.82
N HIS A 102 1.24 11.10 -18.93
CA HIS A 102 1.83 12.40 -18.69
C HIS A 102 1.95 12.73 -17.19
N LEU A 103 0.82 12.90 -16.50
CA LEU A 103 0.75 13.26 -15.07
C LEU A 103 -0.34 12.49 -14.31
N ALA A 104 -0.54 11.23 -14.67
CA ALA A 104 -1.44 10.30 -13.99
C ALA A 104 -2.91 10.75 -13.86
N CYS A 105 -3.38 11.65 -14.72
CA CYS A 105 -4.80 11.99 -14.81
C CYS A 105 -5.61 10.80 -15.33
N THR A 106 -6.84 10.63 -14.89
CA THR A 106 -7.74 9.62 -15.44
C THR A 106 -8.19 10.02 -16.84
N VAL A 107 -8.02 9.11 -17.81
CA VAL A 107 -8.51 9.28 -19.17
C VAL A 107 -9.92 8.71 -19.30
N SER A 108 -10.71 9.26 -20.22
CA SER A 108 -12.04 8.79 -20.55
C SER A 108 -12.05 8.12 -21.93
N TRP A 109 -12.80 7.01 -22.05
CA TRP A 109 -13.04 6.33 -23.32
C TRP A 109 -14.24 6.92 -24.04
N ASN A 110 -14.09 7.24 -25.32
CA ASN A 110 -15.17 7.64 -26.21
C ASN A 110 -15.44 6.51 -27.22
N PRO A 111 -16.56 5.76 -27.10
CA PRO A 111 -16.86 4.64 -27.96
C PRO A 111 -17.21 5.05 -29.40
N GLU A 112 -17.76 6.25 -29.61
CA GLU A 112 -18.14 6.74 -30.95
C GLU A 112 -16.91 7.04 -31.79
N LYS A 113 -15.93 7.71 -31.19
CA LYS A 113 -14.68 8.09 -31.85
C LYS A 113 -13.61 7.00 -31.76
N LYS A 114 -13.81 5.99 -30.90
CA LYS A 114 -12.84 4.94 -30.59
C LYS A 114 -11.50 5.51 -30.12
N GLU A 115 -11.54 6.51 -29.27
CA GLU A 115 -10.37 7.20 -28.74
C GLU A 115 -10.46 7.40 -27.22
N PHE A 116 -9.31 7.50 -26.56
CA PHE A 116 -9.22 7.97 -25.19
C PHE A 116 -8.85 9.44 -25.15
N TYR A 117 -9.45 10.16 -24.22
CA TYR A 117 -9.20 11.57 -24.00
C TYR A 117 -8.75 11.83 -22.56
N CYS A 118 -7.65 12.55 -22.42
CA CYS A 118 -7.15 13.05 -21.14
C CYS A 118 -7.52 14.53 -20.97
N PRO A 119 -8.42 14.89 -20.05
CA PRO A 119 -8.93 16.26 -19.94
C PRO A 119 -7.91 17.25 -19.33
N CYS A 120 -6.86 16.75 -18.68
CA CYS A 120 -5.91 17.63 -17.98
C CYS A 120 -5.05 18.46 -18.93
N HIS A 121 -4.57 17.86 -20.00
CA HIS A 121 -3.68 18.52 -20.96
C HIS A 121 -3.97 18.12 -22.41
N GLU A 122 -5.22 17.77 -22.71
CA GLU A 122 -5.70 17.45 -24.06
C GLU A 122 -4.88 16.35 -24.74
N GLY A 123 -4.55 15.29 -23.98
CA GLY A 123 -3.90 14.09 -24.54
C GLY A 123 -4.92 13.17 -25.18
N PHE A 124 -4.61 12.66 -26.38
CA PHE A 124 -5.46 11.73 -27.10
C PHE A 124 -4.71 10.43 -27.36
N PHE A 125 -5.43 9.29 -27.22
CA PHE A 125 -4.91 7.98 -27.51
C PHE A 125 -5.92 7.22 -28.39
N ASP A 126 -5.42 6.36 -29.26
CA ASP A 126 -6.27 5.50 -30.10
C ASP A 126 -6.90 4.35 -29.27
N ALA A 127 -7.69 3.51 -29.95
CA ALA A 127 -8.33 2.36 -29.32
C ALA A 127 -7.34 1.32 -28.76
N GLU A 128 -6.09 1.31 -29.22
CA GLU A 128 -5.00 0.46 -28.74
C GLU A 128 -4.22 1.10 -27.58
N GLY A 129 -4.61 2.31 -27.19
CA GLY A 129 -3.95 3.09 -26.14
C GLY A 129 -2.67 3.78 -26.60
N LYS A 130 -2.38 3.86 -27.91
CA LYS A 130 -1.21 4.57 -28.42
C LYS A 130 -1.48 6.07 -28.47
N VAL A 131 -0.46 6.86 -28.20
CA VAL A 131 -0.55 8.31 -28.27
C VAL A 131 -0.85 8.77 -29.69
N VAL A 132 -1.91 9.54 -29.87
CA VAL A 132 -2.29 10.21 -31.12
C VAL A 132 -1.82 11.65 -31.11
N SER A 133 -2.05 12.35 -30.01
CA SER A 133 -1.63 13.75 -29.86
C SER A 133 -1.57 14.18 -28.38
N GLY A 134 -0.92 15.31 -28.14
CA GLY A 134 -0.76 15.90 -26.82
C GLY A 134 0.56 15.55 -26.13
N PRO A 135 0.69 15.91 -24.84
CA PRO A 135 1.94 15.75 -24.11
C PRO A 135 2.26 14.34 -23.57
N PRO A 136 1.37 13.31 -23.59
CA PRO A 136 1.72 11.99 -23.10
C PRO A 136 2.95 11.40 -23.79
N PRO A 137 3.99 10.94 -23.05
CA PRO A 137 5.22 10.45 -23.66
C PRO A 137 5.16 8.99 -24.12
N ALA A 138 4.15 8.24 -23.68
CA ALA A 138 4.03 6.81 -23.95
C ALA A 138 2.56 6.37 -24.03
N SER A 139 2.33 5.21 -24.66
CA SER A 139 1.02 4.56 -24.71
C SER A 139 0.47 4.27 -23.31
N LEU A 140 -0.86 4.10 -23.21
CA LEU A 140 -1.50 3.60 -22.00
C LEU A 140 -0.96 2.21 -21.66
N GLU A 141 -0.83 1.92 -20.39
CA GLU A 141 -0.37 0.62 -19.91
C GLU A 141 -1.37 -0.47 -20.31
N ARG A 142 -0.85 -1.57 -20.86
CA ARG A 142 -1.66 -2.74 -21.20
C ARG A 142 -1.50 -3.80 -20.10
N TRP A 143 -2.62 -4.28 -19.60
CA TRP A 143 -2.65 -5.33 -18.60
C TRP A 143 -2.84 -6.71 -19.24
N LYS A 144 -2.32 -7.73 -18.55
CA LYS A 144 -2.51 -9.12 -18.97
C LYS A 144 -3.96 -9.52 -18.76
N VAL A 145 -4.50 -10.25 -19.73
CA VAL A 145 -5.86 -10.77 -19.66
C VAL A 145 -5.81 -12.28 -19.87
N GLU A 146 -6.39 -13.02 -18.95
CA GLU A 146 -6.51 -14.48 -19.02
C GLU A 146 -7.97 -14.87 -18.84
N ILE A 147 -8.42 -15.88 -19.60
CA ILE A 147 -9.77 -16.43 -19.48
C ILE A 147 -9.70 -17.67 -18.59
N SER A 148 -10.44 -17.66 -17.50
CA SER A 148 -10.54 -18.79 -16.57
C SER A 148 -12.00 -19.21 -16.39
N GLY A 149 -12.44 -20.19 -17.18
CA GLY A 149 -13.83 -20.66 -17.21
C GLY A 149 -14.80 -19.54 -17.64
N GLU A 150 -15.72 -19.16 -16.78
CA GLU A 150 -16.72 -18.11 -17.04
C GLU A 150 -16.28 -16.71 -16.57
N LYS A 151 -14.98 -16.54 -16.28
CA LYS A 151 -14.42 -15.28 -15.81
C LYS A 151 -13.24 -14.84 -16.65
N VAL A 152 -13.06 -13.55 -16.74
CA VAL A 152 -11.86 -12.90 -17.26
C VAL A 152 -11.05 -12.38 -16.08
N VAL A 153 -9.79 -12.80 -16.01
CA VAL A 153 -8.83 -12.38 -14.99
C VAL A 153 -7.91 -11.33 -15.61
N VAL A 154 -7.91 -10.15 -15.04
CA VAL A 154 -7.04 -9.05 -15.47
C VAL A 154 -6.00 -8.80 -14.40
N GLY A 155 -4.73 -8.84 -14.79
CA GLY A 155 -3.58 -8.55 -13.93
C GLY A 155 -2.79 -7.35 -14.46
N GLY A 156 -2.47 -6.41 -13.56
CA GLY A 156 -1.64 -5.25 -13.86
C GLY A 156 -0.49 -5.13 -12.90
#